data_41c888a4f336e200d74a1010873db69f
#
_entry.id   41c888a4f336e200d74a1010873db69f
#
_cell.length_a   1.000
_cell.length_b   1.000
_cell.length_c   1.000
_cell.angle_alpha   90.00
_cell.angle_beta   90.00
_cell.angle_gamma   90.00
#
_symmetry.space_group_name_H-M   'P 1'
#
loop_
_entity.id
_entity.type
_entity.pdbx_description
1 polymer ?
#
loop_
_entity_poly.entity_id
_entity_poly.type
_entity_poly.pdbx_seq_one_letter_code
_entity_poly.pdbx_strand_id
1 'polypeptide(L)'
;MEAYFDNSATTPVYPEVRDLVVKLMEQDYGNPSSLHQKGVDAARYVSDARDKIARLLKVQAKEIVFTSGGTESNNMALIGGALANRRAGNKIITTAVEHASVGSPLTFLEDMGFDVVRIPTGSDGVVDVDRLVDEVDDDTIIVSVMYVNNEIGAVMPVEDIARRIKEKNPNVLFHVDAIQAFG
;
A
#
# COMPACT_ATOMS: atom_id res chain seq x y z
N MET A 1 33.39 -15.70 4.78
CA MET A 1 32.06 -15.80 4.13
C MET A 1 31.25 -14.61 4.62
N GLU A 2 30.79 -13.73 3.73
CA GLU A 2 29.93 -12.60 4.08
C GLU A 2 28.48 -13.10 4.12
N ALA A 3 27.71 -12.68 5.15
CA ALA A 3 26.29 -12.97 5.25
C ALA A 3 25.53 -11.64 5.39
N TYR A 4 24.59 -11.39 4.48
CA TYR A 4 23.75 -10.20 4.48
C TYR A 4 22.36 -10.53 5.04
N PHE A 5 21.98 -9.86 6.15
CA PHE A 5 20.74 -10.14 6.87
C PHE A 5 19.73 -8.97 6.85
N ASP A 6 19.99 -7.93 6.07
CA ASP A 6 19.15 -6.74 6.00
C ASP A 6 18.33 -6.72 4.69
N ASN A 7 17.75 -7.86 4.32
CA ASN A 7 16.96 -7.98 3.08
C ASN A 7 15.61 -7.24 3.14
N SER A 8 15.15 -6.87 4.32
CA SER A 8 13.96 -6.02 4.48
C SER A 8 14.22 -4.57 4.03
N ALA A 9 15.46 -4.10 4.08
CA ALA A 9 15.85 -2.76 3.62
C ALA A 9 16.20 -2.76 2.13
N THR A 10 17.07 -3.68 1.69
CA THR A 10 17.55 -3.75 0.29
C THR A 10 17.86 -5.17 -0.13
N THR A 11 17.70 -5.46 -1.41
CA THR A 11 18.11 -6.73 -2.02
C THR A 11 18.87 -6.48 -3.32
N PRO A 12 19.73 -7.41 -3.77
CA PRO A 12 20.28 -7.36 -5.12
C PRO A 12 19.18 -7.39 -6.18
N VAL A 13 19.33 -6.62 -7.23
CA VAL A 13 18.41 -6.66 -8.36
C VAL A 13 18.60 -7.97 -9.15
N TYR A 14 17.52 -8.58 -9.60
CA TYR A 14 17.57 -9.73 -10.50
C TYR A 14 18.26 -9.35 -11.82
N PRO A 15 19.10 -10.23 -12.40
CA PRO A 15 19.81 -9.94 -13.65
C PRO A 15 18.89 -9.52 -14.79
N GLU A 16 17.73 -10.15 -14.93
CA GLU A 16 16.74 -9.86 -15.97
C GLU A 16 16.14 -8.45 -15.80
N VAL A 17 15.94 -8.00 -14.56
CA VAL A 17 15.44 -6.64 -14.26
C VAL A 17 16.53 -5.62 -14.59
N ARG A 18 17.79 -5.87 -14.17
CA ARG A 18 18.93 -5.01 -14.52
C ARG A 18 19.06 -4.86 -16.03
N ASP A 19 19.04 -5.96 -16.78
CA ASP A 19 19.24 -5.97 -18.22
C ASP A 19 18.10 -5.22 -18.93
N LEU A 20 16.86 -5.36 -18.46
CA LEU A 20 15.73 -4.58 -18.95
C LEU A 20 15.89 -3.07 -18.67
N VAL A 21 16.31 -2.69 -17.47
CA VAL A 21 16.54 -1.28 -17.10
C VAL A 21 17.62 -0.68 -18.00
N VAL A 22 18.76 -1.38 -18.21
CA VAL A 22 19.83 -0.92 -19.12
C VAL A 22 19.29 -0.76 -20.54
N LYS A 23 18.53 -1.73 -21.06
CA LYS A 23 17.90 -1.62 -22.39
C LYS A 23 16.98 -0.39 -22.50
N LEU A 24 16.16 -0.14 -21.48
CA LEU A 24 15.25 1.04 -21.47
C LEU A 24 16.04 2.35 -21.45
N MET A 25 17.16 2.40 -20.72
CA MET A 25 18.01 3.61 -20.65
C MET A 25 18.79 3.88 -21.95
N GLU A 26 19.24 2.84 -22.63
CA GLU A 26 20.13 2.98 -23.80
C GLU A 26 19.38 2.97 -25.14
N GLN A 27 18.32 2.16 -25.27
CA GLN A 27 17.66 1.87 -26.54
C GLN A 27 16.23 2.36 -26.59
N ASP A 28 15.39 2.04 -25.57
CA ASP A 28 13.96 2.26 -25.58
C ASP A 28 13.57 3.44 -24.64
N TYR A 29 14.40 4.47 -24.58
CA TYR A 29 14.29 5.64 -23.69
C TYR A 29 13.18 6.64 -24.04
N GLY A 30 12.21 6.24 -24.87
CA GLY A 30 11.12 7.11 -25.32
C GLY A 30 10.22 7.58 -24.16
N ASN A 31 9.68 8.79 -24.27
CA ASN A 31 8.67 9.26 -23.33
C ASN A 31 7.33 8.59 -23.65
N PRO A 32 6.71 7.83 -22.71
CA PRO A 32 5.44 7.12 -22.94
C PRO A 32 4.27 8.03 -23.36
N SER A 33 4.37 9.35 -23.11
CA SER A 33 3.34 10.32 -23.50
C SER A 33 3.53 10.88 -24.92
N SER A 34 4.63 10.51 -25.60
CA SER A 34 4.90 11.00 -26.96
C SER A 34 4.15 10.16 -28.01
N LEU A 35 3.65 10.84 -29.06
CA LEU A 35 2.85 10.21 -30.11
C LEU A 35 3.69 9.56 -31.23
N HIS A 36 5.01 9.72 -31.24
CA HIS A 36 5.90 9.07 -32.20
C HIS A 36 6.24 7.63 -31.77
N GLN A 37 6.84 6.83 -32.68
CA GLN A 37 7.09 5.41 -32.49
C GLN A 37 7.82 5.07 -31.18
N LYS A 38 8.89 5.78 -30.84
CA LYS A 38 9.60 5.54 -29.57
C LYS A 38 8.74 5.77 -28.32
N GLY A 39 7.81 6.72 -28.36
CA GLY A 39 6.84 6.94 -27.27
C GLY A 39 5.85 5.79 -27.15
N VAL A 40 5.33 5.31 -28.29
CA VAL A 40 4.43 4.14 -28.34
C VAL A 40 5.12 2.90 -27.80
N ASP A 41 6.37 2.65 -28.18
CA ASP A 41 7.14 1.50 -27.69
C ASP A 41 7.39 1.60 -26.17
N ALA A 42 7.74 2.78 -25.66
CA ALA A 42 7.87 3.00 -24.22
C ALA A 42 6.55 2.81 -23.45
N ALA A 43 5.42 3.29 -24.01
CA ALA A 43 4.09 3.12 -23.42
C ALA A 43 3.68 1.64 -23.30
N ARG A 44 4.11 0.79 -24.25
CA ARG A 44 3.85 -0.66 -24.19
C ARG A 44 4.49 -1.31 -22.97
N TYR A 45 5.72 -0.97 -22.60
CA TYR A 45 6.36 -1.52 -21.40
C TYR A 45 5.52 -1.24 -20.14
N VAL A 46 5.00 -0.02 -20.02
CA VAL A 46 4.17 0.37 -18.87
C VAL A 46 2.81 -0.35 -18.89
N SER A 47 2.14 -0.42 -20.05
CA SER A 47 0.85 -1.10 -20.17
C SER A 47 0.97 -2.61 -19.94
N ASP A 48 1.98 -3.27 -20.53
CA ASP A 48 2.21 -4.70 -20.35
C ASP A 48 2.50 -5.07 -18.89
N ALA A 49 3.29 -4.23 -18.18
CA ALA A 49 3.55 -4.41 -16.75
C ALA A 49 2.25 -4.26 -15.94
N ARG A 50 1.45 -3.24 -16.21
CA ARG A 50 0.15 -3.00 -15.57
C ARG A 50 -0.80 -4.17 -15.76
N ASP A 51 -0.92 -4.68 -16.98
CA ASP A 51 -1.79 -5.80 -17.32
C ASP A 51 -1.34 -7.11 -16.66
N LYS A 52 -0.02 -7.33 -16.53
CA LYS A 52 0.52 -8.49 -15.83
C LYS A 52 0.18 -8.45 -14.33
N ILE A 53 0.41 -7.31 -13.68
CA ILE A 53 0.08 -7.13 -12.26
C ILE A 53 -1.42 -7.26 -12.02
N ALA A 54 -2.25 -6.63 -12.85
CA ALA A 54 -3.71 -6.72 -12.76
C ALA A 54 -4.21 -8.16 -12.84
N ARG A 55 -3.66 -8.95 -13.77
CA ARG A 55 -4.00 -10.38 -13.90
C ARG A 55 -3.60 -11.20 -12.67
N LEU A 56 -2.42 -10.94 -12.09
CA LEU A 56 -1.97 -11.62 -10.86
C LEU A 56 -2.88 -11.30 -9.68
N LEU A 57 -3.28 -10.03 -9.53
CA LEU A 57 -4.16 -9.56 -8.47
C LEU A 57 -5.65 -9.81 -8.76
N LYS A 58 -6.01 -10.29 -9.96
CA LYS A 58 -7.40 -10.51 -10.40
C LYS A 58 -8.25 -9.23 -10.34
N VAL A 59 -7.65 -8.10 -10.71
CA VAL A 59 -8.27 -6.77 -10.77
C VAL A 59 -8.19 -6.20 -12.19
N GLN A 60 -8.82 -5.04 -12.42
CA GLN A 60 -8.74 -4.35 -13.72
C GLN A 60 -7.43 -3.56 -13.82
N ALA A 61 -6.87 -3.45 -15.04
CA ALA A 61 -5.63 -2.69 -15.27
C ALA A 61 -5.69 -1.24 -14.79
N LYS A 62 -6.87 -0.59 -14.88
CA LYS A 62 -7.09 0.79 -14.41
C LYS A 62 -6.99 0.94 -12.88
N GLU A 63 -7.07 -0.17 -12.13
CA GLU A 63 -6.94 -0.18 -10.67
C GLU A 63 -5.47 -0.27 -10.22
N ILE A 64 -4.54 -0.49 -11.17
CA ILE A 64 -3.11 -0.47 -10.91
C ILE A 64 -2.56 0.93 -11.15
N VAL A 65 -2.00 1.52 -10.11
CA VAL A 65 -1.37 2.84 -10.16
C VAL A 65 0.11 2.70 -9.82
N PHE A 66 0.99 3.12 -10.74
CA PHE A 66 2.42 3.18 -10.47
C PHE A 66 2.76 4.49 -9.75
N THR A 67 3.55 4.36 -8.70
CA THR A 67 4.04 5.48 -7.88
C THR A 67 5.56 5.41 -7.76
N SER A 68 6.17 6.44 -7.19
CA SER A 68 7.62 6.49 -6.94
C SER A 68 8.06 5.55 -5.81
N GLY A 69 7.13 5.03 -5.01
CA GLY A 69 7.41 4.14 -3.90
C GLY A 69 6.26 4.06 -2.90
N GLY A 70 6.43 3.24 -1.85
CA GLY A 70 5.40 3.01 -0.84
C GLY A 70 4.94 4.27 -0.11
N THR A 71 5.84 5.22 0.13
CA THR A 71 5.46 6.49 0.77
C THR A 71 4.43 7.26 -0.06
N GLU A 72 4.63 7.38 -1.37
CA GLU A 72 3.64 8.03 -2.25
C GLU A 72 2.34 7.22 -2.30
N SER A 73 2.43 5.88 -2.40
CA SER A 73 1.26 5.02 -2.41
C SER A 73 0.42 5.17 -1.15
N ASN A 74 1.04 5.11 0.03
CA ASN A 74 0.36 5.25 1.32
C ASN A 74 -0.27 6.65 1.48
N ASN A 75 0.46 7.71 1.12
CA ASN A 75 -0.08 9.08 1.14
C ASN A 75 -1.28 9.24 0.21
N MET A 76 -1.19 8.72 -1.02
CA MET A 76 -2.29 8.78 -1.99
C MET A 76 -3.52 8.01 -1.50
N ALA A 77 -3.34 6.81 -0.96
CA ALA A 77 -4.42 5.99 -0.45
C ALA A 77 -5.08 6.63 0.79
N LEU A 78 -4.29 7.04 1.77
CA LEU A 78 -4.80 7.53 3.06
C LEU A 78 -5.35 8.95 2.95
N ILE A 79 -4.56 9.90 2.46
CA ILE A 79 -5.01 11.30 2.33
C ILE A 79 -6.09 11.39 1.26
N GLY A 80 -5.87 10.80 0.09
CA GLY A 80 -6.87 10.80 -0.99
C GLY A 80 -8.17 10.11 -0.60
N GLY A 81 -8.08 8.93 0.03
CA GLY A 81 -9.22 8.17 0.53
C GLY A 81 -10.01 8.93 1.60
N ALA A 82 -9.32 9.52 2.58
CA ALA A 82 -9.96 10.30 3.65
C ALA A 82 -10.68 11.53 3.11
N LEU A 83 -10.03 12.32 2.27
CA LEU A 83 -10.63 13.54 1.71
C LEU A 83 -11.83 13.22 0.79
N ALA A 84 -11.73 12.15 -0.01
CA ALA A 84 -12.82 11.72 -0.88
C ALA A 84 -14.06 11.25 -0.09
N ASN A 85 -13.85 10.67 1.10
CA ASN A 85 -14.91 10.10 1.92
C ASN A 85 -15.32 10.99 3.13
N ARG A 86 -14.80 12.21 3.25
CA ARG A 86 -15.07 13.10 4.39
C ARG A 86 -16.54 13.38 4.66
N ARG A 87 -17.41 13.22 3.66
CA ARG A 87 -18.88 13.38 3.83
C ARG A 87 -19.54 12.14 4.40
N ALA A 88 -18.90 10.98 4.31
CA ALA A 88 -19.42 9.72 4.80
C ALA A 88 -19.03 9.47 6.27
N GLY A 89 -17.93 10.07 6.74
CA GLY A 89 -17.46 9.94 8.11
C GLY A 89 -16.12 10.62 8.32
N ASN A 90 -15.64 10.58 9.56
CA ASN A 90 -14.43 11.30 9.99
C ASN A 90 -13.41 10.41 10.72
N LYS A 91 -13.76 9.13 10.97
CA LYS A 91 -12.94 8.22 11.77
C LYS A 91 -12.05 7.34 10.89
N ILE A 92 -10.78 7.24 11.28
CA ILE A 92 -9.76 6.38 10.67
C ILE A 92 -9.16 5.49 11.75
N ILE A 93 -9.08 4.19 11.51
CA ILE A 93 -8.50 3.23 12.44
C ILE A 93 -7.21 2.69 11.85
N THR A 94 -6.18 2.56 12.67
CA THR A 94 -4.88 1.99 12.28
C THR A 94 -4.23 1.23 13.42
N THR A 95 -3.08 0.59 13.17
CA THR A 95 -2.30 -0.03 14.25
C THR A 95 -1.22 0.92 14.79
N ALA A 96 -0.74 0.65 15.99
CA ALA A 96 0.32 1.44 16.62
C ALA A 96 1.73 1.12 16.07
N VAL A 97 1.85 0.12 15.17
CA VAL A 97 3.14 -0.40 14.67
C VAL A 97 3.35 -0.15 13.18
N GLU A 98 2.57 0.75 12.60
CA GLU A 98 2.67 1.11 11.18
C GLU A 98 4.01 1.79 10.87
N HIS A 99 4.45 1.64 9.62
CA HIS A 99 5.61 2.37 9.11
C HIS A 99 5.34 3.89 9.10
N ALA A 100 6.39 4.71 9.19
CA ALA A 100 6.30 6.17 9.19
C ALA A 100 5.55 6.73 7.96
N SER A 101 5.61 6.05 6.79
CA SER A 101 4.87 6.43 5.58
C SER A 101 3.34 6.32 5.71
N VAL A 102 2.85 5.59 6.73
CA VAL A 102 1.44 5.53 7.14
C VAL A 102 1.20 6.48 8.32
N GLY A 103 2.08 6.47 9.32
CA GLY A 103 1.93 7.30 10.52
C GLY A 103 1.91 8.81 10.22
N SER A 104 2.83 9.29 9.35
CA SER A 104 2.90 10.73 9.04
C SER A 104 1.66 11.28 8.32
N PRO A 105 1.13 10.65 7.24
CA PRO A 105 -0.13 11.11 6.66
C PRO A 105 -1.32 11.03 7.61
N LEU A 106 -1.35 10.07 8.55
CA LEU A 106 -2.40 10.01 9.55
C LEU A 106 -2.31 11.17 10.54
N THR A 107 -1.11 11.54 10.99
CA THR A 107 -0.91 12.75 11.81
C THR A 107 -1.34 14.01 11.07
N PHE A 108 -1.03 14.13 9.78
CA PHE A 108 -1.52 15.24 8.95
C PHE A 108 -3.07 15.26 8.88
N LEU A 109 -3.72 14.10 8.79
CA LEU A 109 -5.17 14.01 8.79
C LEU A 109 -5.77 14.37 10.17
N GLU A 110 -5.11 14.04 11.29
CA GLU A 110 -5.49 14.51 12.63
C GLU A 110 -5.49 16.04 12.69
N ASP A 111 -4.46 16.70 12.17
CA ASP A 111 -4.35 18.16 12.10
C ASP A 111 -5.48 18.78 11.23
N MET A 112 -6.00 18.03 10.26
CA MET A 112 -7.15 18.39 9.44
C MET A 112 -8.49 18.11 10.10
N GLY A 113 -8.51 17.56 11.32
CA GLY A 113 -9.69 17.28 12.13
C GLY A 113 -10.32 15.90 11.91
N PHE A 114 -9.60 14.93 11.35
CA PHE A 114 -10.02 13.53 11.36
C PHE A 114 -9.74 12.89 12.73
N ASP A 115 -10.59 11.95 13.13
CA ASP A 115 -10.41 11.15 14.35
C ASP A 115 -9.59 9.89 13.99
N VAL A 116 -8.33 9.84 14.45
CA VAL A 116 -7.42 8.71 14.15
C VAL A 116 -7.21 7.85 15.39
N VAL A 117 -7.79 6.66 15.36
CA VAL A 117 -7.67 5.66 16.44
C VAL A 117 -6.55 4.69 16.13
N ARG A 118 -5.56 4.59 17.04
CA ARG A 118 -4.43 3.67 16.92
C ARG A 118 -4.60 2.49 17.87
N ILE A 119 -4.77 1.30 17.30
CA ILE A 119 -4.95 0.06 18.07
C ILE A 119 -3.57 -0.48 18.47
N PRO A 120 -3.31 -0.70 19.75
CA PRO A 120 -2.08 -1.31 20.20
C PRO A 120 -2.01 -2.78 19.78
N THR A 121 -0.76 -3.29 19.69
CA THR A 121 -0.47 -4.70 19.43
C THR A 121 -0.12 -5.43 20.72
N GLY A 122 -0.21 -6.76 20.67
CA GLY A 122 0.33 -7.62 21.72
C GLY A 122 1.86 -7.61 21.78
N SER A 123 2.44 -8.36 22.71
CA SER A 123 3.89 -8.52 22.83
C SER A 123 4.55 -9.25 21.65
N ASP A 124 3.75 -9.92 20.81
CA ASP A 124 4.11 -10.58 19.56
C ASP A 124 4.08 -9.63 18.36
N GLY A 125 3.68 -8.38 18.58
CA GLY A 125 3.53 -7.36 17.54
C GLY A 125 2.27 -7.49 16.70
N VAL A 126 1.36 -8.44 17.00
CA VAL A 126 0.12 -8.65 16.27
C VAL A 126 -1.01 -7.82 16.88
N VAL A 127 -1.84 -7.22 16.04
CA VAL A 127 -2.99 -6.42 16.47
C VAL A 127 -4.09 -7.31 17.06
N ASP A 128 -4.72 -6.83 18.14
CA ASP A 128 -5.97 -7.43 18.66
C ASP A 128 -7.11 -7.14 17.69
N VAL A 129 -7.50 -8.18 16.94
CA VAL A 129 -8.53 -8.09 15.91
C VAL A 129 -9.90 -7.76 16.50
N ASP A 130 -10.25 -8.32 17.67
CA ASP A 130 -11.53 -8.05 18.32
C ASP A 130 -11.63 -6.57 18.66
N ARG A 131 -10.59 -6.04 19.29
CA ARG A 131 -10.52 -4.62 19.64
C ARG A 131 -10.55 -3.71 18.41
N LEU A 132 -9.82 -4.07 17.32
CA LEU A 132 -9.83 -3.30 16.08
C LEU A 132 -11.24 -3.26 15.48
N VAL A 133 -11.91 -4.41 15.42
CA VAL A 133 -13.26 -4.51 14.85
C VAL A 133 -14.28 -3.81 15.73
N ASP A 134 -14.13 -3.86 17.05
CA ASP A 134 -15.04 -3.18 17.98
C ASP A 134 -15.03 -1.66 17.78
N GLU A 135 -13.88 -1.08 17.44
CA GLU A 135 -13.76 0.36 17.11
C GLU A 135 -14.44 0.79 15.81
N VAL A 136 -14.72 -0.15 14.89
CA VAL A 136 -15.39 0.19 13.63
C VAL A 136 -16.84 0.56 13.88
N ASP A 137 -17.29 1.70 13.36
CA ASP A 137 -18.65 2.22 13.44
C ASP A 137 -19.11 2.88 12.12
N ASP A 138 -20.24 3.55 12.13
CA ASP A 138 -20.80 4.22 10.94
C ASP A 138 -19.99 5.45 10.50
N ASP A 139 -19.20 6.05 11.42
CA ASP A 139 -18.31 7.19 11.12
C ASP A 139 -16.95 6.76 10.59
N THR A 140 -16.64 5.45 10.63
CA THR A 140 -15.37 4.89 10.16
C THR A 140 -15.32 4.85 8.64
N ILE A 141 -14.36 5.56 8.04
CA ILE A 141 -14.16 5.63 6.59
C ILE A 141 -12.96 4.80 6.10
N ILE A 142 -11.91 4.67 6.91
CA ILE A 142 -10.70 3.90 6.57
C ILE A 142 -10.28 3.05 7.77
N VAL A 143 -9.90 1.82 7.48
CA VAL A 143 -9.06 0.98 8.36
C VAL A 143 -7.77 0.70 7.63
N SER A 144 -6.61 1.01 8.24
CA SER A 144 -5.28 0.83 7.66
C SER A 144 -4.45 -0.10 8.53
N VAL A 145 -3.95 -1.19 7.94
CA VAL A 145 -3.14 -2.20 8.63
C VAL A 145 -2.00 -2.65 7.74
N MET A 146 -0.75 -2.60 8.23
CA MET A 146 0.35 -3.24 7.51
C MET A 146 0.19 -4.76 7.51
N TYR A 147 0.64 -5.44 6.46
CA TYR A 147 0.53 -6.90 6.39
C TYR A 147 1.67 -7.57 7.16
N VAL A 148 2.90 -7.19 6.87
CA VAL A 148 4.09 -7.70 7.55
C VAL A 148 4.88 -6.52 8.08
N ASN A 149 5.21 -6.56 9.37
CA ASN A 149 6.02 -5.51 9.99
C ASN A 149 7.48 -5.61 9.53
N ASN A 150 8.03 -4.51 9.05
CA ASN A 150 9.38 -4.45 8.48
C ASN A 150 10.51 -4.59 9.52
N GLU A 151 10.23 -4.37 10.81
CA GLU A 151 11.23 -4.41 11.88
C GLU A 151 11.26 -5.76 12.59
N ILE A 152 10.11 -6.30 12.96
CA ILE A 152 10.00 -7.51 13.78
C ILE A 152 9.42 -8.72 13.03
N GLY A 153 8.97 -8.53 11.78
CA GLY A 153 8.41 -9.60 10.95
C GLY A 153 7.05 -10.13 11.41
N ALA A 154 6.35 -9.42 12.31
CA ALA A 154 4.99 -9.81 12.72
C ALA A 154 4.05 -9.76 11.52
N VAL A 155 3.23 -10.81 11.35
CA VAL A 155 2.26 -10.96 10.24
C VAL A 155 0.87 -10.69 10.79
N MET A 156 0.20 -9.68 10.23
CA MET A 156 -1.17 -9.32 10.61
C MET A 156 -2.19 -10.22 9.89
N PRO A 157 -3.27 -10.62 10.56
CA PRO A 157 -4.31 -11.48 9.98
C PRO A 157 -5.27 -10.67 9.09
N VAL A 158 -4.74 -10.07 8.00
CA VAL A 158 -5.45 -9.09 7.16
C VAL A 158 -6.72 -9.65 6.52
N GLU A 159 -6.77 -10.95 6.21
CA GLU A 159 -7.97 -11.59 5.66
C GLU A 159 -9.12 -11.62 6.67
N ASP A 160 -8.84 -11.99 7.93
CA ASP A 160 -9.87 -12.01 9.00
C ASP A 160 -10.31 -10.58 9.33
N ILE A 161 -9.37 -9.64 9.44
CA ILE A 161 -9.67 -8.23 9.63
C ILE A 161 -10.59 -7.72 8.49
N ALA A 162 -10.21 -7.93 7.22
CA ALA A 162 -10.98 -7.49 6.06
C ALA A 162 -12.42 -8.04 6.09
N ARG A 163 -12.58 -9.34 6.34
CA ARG A 163 -13.87 -9.99 6.42
C ARG A 163 -14.74 -9.34 7.51
N ARG A 164 -14.21 -9.24 8.72
CA ARG A 164 -14.97 -8.77 9.90
C ARG A 164 -15.34 -7.29 9.83
N ILE A 165 -14.44 -6.43 9.36
CA ILE A 165 -14.78 -5.01 9.18
C ILE A 165 -15.85 -4.81 8.09
N LYS A 166 -15.81 -5.62 7.01
CA LYS A 166 -16.82 -5.55 5.94
C LYS A 166 -18.17 -6.11 6.36
N GLU A 167 -18.20 -7.08 7.27
CA GLU A 167 -19.43 -7.55 7.90
C GLU A 167 -20.07 -6.45 8.78
N LYS A 168 -19.25 -5.66 9.50
CA LYS A 168 -19.70 -4.60 10.39
C LYS A 168 -20.07 -3.31 9.64
N ASN A 169 -19.21 -2.85 8.73
CA ASN A 169 -19.46 -1.70 7.85
C ASN A 169 -18.88 -1.95 6.46
N PRO A 170 -19.73 -2.31 5.46
CA PRO A 170 -19.26 -2.64 4.11
C PRO A 170 -18.65 -1.47 3.34
N ASN A 171 -18.91 -0.23 3.77
CA ASN A 171 -18.45 0.99 3.09
C ASN A 171 -17.04 1.41 3.49
N VAL A 172 -16.49 0.88 4.59
CA VAL A 172 -15.13 1.20 5.05
C VAL A 172 -14.10 0.84 3.98
N LEU A 173 -13.20 1.73 3.68
CA LEU A 173 -12.01 1.42 2.87
C LEU A 173 -11.02 0.65 3.74
N PHE A 174 -10.61 -0.52 3.28
CA PHE A 174 -9.54 -1.29 3.93
C PHE A 174 -8.24 -1.09 3.17
N HIS A 175 -7.29 -0.37 3.77
CA HIS A 175 -5.96 -0.15 3.25
C HIS A 175 -4.98 -1.15 3.87
N VAL A 176 -4.17 -1.79 3.03
CA VAL A 176 -3.12 -2.72 3.48
C VAL A 176 -1.77 -2.25 2.93
N ASP A 177 -0.86 -1.87 3.83
CA ASP A 177 0.54 -1.70 3.46
C ASP A 177 1.19 -3.08 3.33
N ALA A 178 1.41 -3.52 2.10
CA ALA A 178 1.96 -4.82 1.77
C ALA A 178 3.42 -4.77 1.25
N ILE A 179 4.16 -3.69 1.52
CA ILE A 179 5.53 -3.50 1.02
C ILE A 179 6.43 -4.69 1.38
N GLN A 180 6.31 -5.23 2.57
CA GLN A 180 7.11 -6.38 3.02
C GLN A 180 6.47 -7.74 2.70
N ALA A 181 5.28 -7.77 2.07
CA ALA A 181 4.50 -8.99 1.88
C ALA A 181 4.25 -9.33 0.41
N PHE A 182 4.40 -8.37 -0.51
CA PHE A 182 4.11 -8.55 -1.93
C PHE A 182 5.37 -8.92 -2.71
N GLY A 183 5.37 -10.11 -3.36
CA GLY A 183 6.46 -10.60 -4.22
C GLY A 183 6.92 -12.01 -3.91
#